data_75cb1424691c0087689692d31be9675e
#
_entry.id   75cb1424691c0087689692d31be9675e
#
_cell.length_a   1.000
_cell.length_b   1.000
_cell.length_c   1.000
_cell.angle_alpha   90.00
_cell.angle_beta   90.00
_cell.angle_gamma   90.00
#
_symmetry.space_group_name_H-M   'P 1'
#
loop_
_entity.id
_entity.type
_entity.pdbx_description
1 polymer ?
#
loop_
_entity_poly.entity_id
_entity_poly.type
_entity_poly.pdbx_seq_one_letter_code
_entity_poly.pdbx_strand_id
1 'polypeptide(L)'
;RLLVQFQDAENILDGTRVYLNHYYNIIQKTDSISDYSLRVGHIFNSENKFYEYRQDAAQDIFGDAFESGNFTDRTDHEETYNEVNLVYSDKKLGQLTFQSNIVNYDYGYKSVLLLESNEDGEEQRIPNRLIGDIIAVGGRYKNKIGDFNIKGDAQVNISGDFDGYNITGTAGYDIPKVGEVTATINSNSRAANFNHLLFQSNYLNYNWHNAPSYNNVNTNTLSFDLKSDKWINASVSATTIDDYAYFALSTADTLVNSFQS
;
A
#
# COMPACT_ATOMS: atom_id res chain seq x y z
N ARG A 1 23.04 -25.80 -20.44
CA ARG A 1 22.02 -26.17 -19.42
C ARG A 1 22.21 -25.21 -18.28
N LEU A 2 21.27 -24.31 -18.07
CA LEU A 2 21.22 -23.49 -16.86
C LEU A 2 21.01 -24.43 -15.67
N LEU A 3 21.97 -24.46 -14.76
CA LEU A 3 21.78 -25.13 -13.47
C LEU A 3 20.79 -24.28 -12.69
N VAL A 4 19.60 -24.83 -12.45
CA VAL A 4 18.64 -24.22 -11.53
C VAL A 4 19.21 -24.43 -10.13
N GLN A 5 19.62 -23.32 -9.49
CA GLN A 5 19.96 -23.31 -8.08
C GLN A 5 18.66 -23.41 -7.29
N PHE A 6 18.68 -23.97 -6.09
CA PHE A 6 17.53 -24.09 -5.18
C PHE A 6 16.45 -25.09 -5.63
N GLN A 7 16.86 -26.29 -6.05
CA GLN A 7 15.92 -27.39 -6.36
C GLN A 7 15.20 -27.95 -5.12
N ASP A 8 15.69 -27.62 -3.94
CA ASP A 8 15.26 -28.02 -2.61
C ASP A 8 14.41 -26.94 -1.89
N ALA A 9 14.08 -25.88 -2.59
CA ALA A 9 13.29 -24.76 -2.04
C ALA A 9 11.87 -24.71 -2.60
N GLU A 10 10.91 -24.45 -1.73
CA GLU A 10 9.49 -24.28 -2.05
C GLU A 10 8.97 -22.92 -1.52
N ASN A 11 8.16 -22.25 -2.32
CA ASN A 11 7.45 -21.04 -1.94
C ASN A 11 5.94 -21.28 -1.98
N ILE A 12 5.25 -20.97 -0.90
CA ILE A 12 3.80 -21.09 -0.78
C ILE A 12 3.24 -19.70 -0.47
N LEU A 13 2.29 -19.27 -1.27
CA LEU A 13 1.48 -18.07 -1.00
C LEU A 13 0.01 -18.50 -1.00
N ASP A 14 -0.67 -18.27 0.09
CA ASP A 14 -2.10 -18.56 0.23
C ASP A 14 -2.81 -17.41 0.95
N GLY A 15 -4.09 -17.25 0.68
CA GLY A 15 -4.87 -16.21 1.32
C GLY A 15 -6.37 -16.33 1.09
N THR A 16 -7.10 -15.72 2.01
CA THR A 16 -8.56 -15.64 1.99
C THR A 16 -8.97 -14.18 2.11
N ARG A 17 -9.95 -13.77 1.33
CA ARG A 17 -10.52 -12.43 1.36
C ARG A 17 -12.03 -12.47 1.43
N VAL A 18 -12.59 -11.65 2.33
CA VAL A 18 -14.01 -11.35 2.43
C VAL A 18 -14.23 -9.89 2.13
N TYR A 19 -15.11 -9.60 1.18
CA TYR A 19 -15.44 -8.24 0.79
C TYR A 19 -16.94 -8.02 0.82
N LEU A 20 -17.39 -6.95 1.47
CA LEU A 20 -18.77 -6.51 1.53
C LEU A 20 -18.83 -5.02 1.20
N ASN A 21 -19.73 -4.64 0.30
CA ASN A 21 -20.04 -3.24 -0.01
C ASN A 21 -21.55 -3.09 -0.09
N HIS A 22 -22.10 -2.25 0.77
CA HIS A 22 -23.52 -1.99 0.81
C HIS A 22 -23.80 -0.52 1.06
N TYR A 23 -24.96 -0.07 0.66
CA TYR A 23 -25.36 1.32 0.83
C TYR A 23 -26.87 1.43 1.08
N TYR A 24 -27.25 2.57 1.67
CA TYR A 24 -28.62 2.94 1.91
C TYR A 24 -28.88 4.36 1.39
N ASN A 25 -29.92 4.54 0.56
CA ASN A 25 -30.35 5.84 0.08
C ASN A 25 -31.20 6.52 1.17
N ILE A 26 -30.68 7.62 1.74
CA ILE A 26 -31.36 8.42 2.74
C ILE A 26 -32.40 9.33 2.07
N ILE A 27 -31.96 9.98 0.98
CA ILE A 27 -32.78 10.90 0.21
C ILE A 27 -32.56 10.59 -1.26
N GLN A 28 -33.62 10.49 -2.00
CA GLN A 28 -33.58 10.42 -3.46
C GLN A 28 -34.74 11.25 -4.00
N LYS A 29 -34.42 12.35 -4.66
CA LYS A 29 -35.39 13.21 -5.29
C LYS A 29 -35.05 13.36 -6.76
N THR A 30 -35.99 12.96 -7.60
CA THR A 30 -35.87 13.02 -9.06
C THR A 30 -37.11 13.70 -9.60
N ASP A 31 -37.03 14.98 -9.86
CA ASP A 31 -38.08 15.72 -10.55
C ASP A 31 -37.44 16.62 -11.66
N SER A 32 -38.29 17.29 -12.43
CA SER A 32 -37.83 18.11 -13.56
C SER A 32 -36.99 19.33 -13.13
N ILE A 33 -37.04 19.72 -11.87
CA ILE A 33 -36.38 20.93 -11.35
C ILE A 33 -35.18 20.58 -10.48
N SER A 34 -35.25 19.49 -9.72
CA SER A 34 -34.21 19.07 -8.78
C SER A 34 -33.95 17.57 -8.88
N ASP A 35 -32.68 17.23 -9.11
CA ASP A 35 -32.21 15.86 -9.15
C ASP A 35 -31.00 15.75 -8.22
N TYR A 36 -31.28 15.29 -6.99
CA TYR A 36 -30.23 15.09 -5.99
C TYR A 36 -30.51 13.86 -5.13
N SER A 37 -29.45 13.27 -4.63
CA SER A 37 -29.52 12.13 -3.71
C SER A 37 -28.49 12.26 -2.59
N LEU A 38 -28.83 11.66 -1.44
CA LEU A 38 -27.95 11.47 -0.32
C LEU A 38 -27.95 10.00 0.05
N ARG A 39 -26.75 9.39 0.07
CA ARG A 39 -26.56 7.98 0.34
C ARG A 39 -25.46 7.78 1.39
N VAL A 40 -25.69 6.87 2.33
CA VAL A 40 -24.66 6.35 3.21
C VAL A 40 -24.19 4.98 2.69
N GLY A 41 -22.91 4.76 2.70
CA GLY A 41 -22.30 3.49 2.31
C GLY A 41 -21.39 2.96 3.40
N HIS A 42 -21.21 1.65 3.40
CA HIS A 42 -20.23 0.95 4.23
C HIS A 42 -19.49 -0.07 3.39
N ILE A 43 -18.18 -0.09 3.51
CA ILE A 43 -17.29 -1.06 2.89
C ILE A 43 -16.57 -1.81 3.99
N PHE A 44 -16.61 -3.11 3.92
CA PHE A 44 -15.84 -4.01 4.76
C PHE A 44 -14.96 -4.89 3.87
N ASN A 45 -13.68 -5.00 4.20
CA ASN A 45 -12.75 -5.93 3.58
C ASN A 45 -11.91 -6.57 4.67
N SER A 46 -11.86 -7.88 4.70
CA SER A 46 -10.98 -8.64 5.58
C SER A 46 -10.13 -9.57 4.74
N GLU A 47 -8.85 -9.52 4.92
CA GLU A 47 -7.87 -10.31 4.21
C GLU A 47 -6.96 -11.00 5.22
N ASN A 48 -6.76 -12.31 5.02
CA ASN A 48 -5.79 -13.10 5.76
C ASN A 48 -4.95 -13.86 4.75
N LYS A 49 -3.64 -13.66 4.78
CA LYS A 49 -2.71 -14.31 3.87
C LYS A 49 -1.42 -14.68 4.58
N PHE A 50 -0.76 -15.69 4.06
CA PHE A 50 0.58 -16.01 4.48
C PHE A 50 1.50 -16.28 3.28
N TYR A 51 2.76 -16.01 3.50
CA TYR A 51 3.86 -16.46 2.65
C TYR A 51 4.75 -17.39 3.45
N GLU A 52 5.11 -18.51 2.87
CA GLU A 52 5.95 -19.51 3.50
C GLU A 52 7.05 -19.94 2.52
N TYR A 53 8.28 -19.86 2.98
CA TYR A 53 9.46 -20.37 2.31
C TYR A 53 9.96 -21.58 3.06
N ARG A 54 10.14 -22.70 2.37
CA ARG A 54 10.70 -23.95 2.90
C ARG A 54 11.95 -24.28 2.17
N GLN A 55 12.93 -24.80 2.88
CA GLN A 55 14.19 -25.25 2.30
C GLN A 55 14.74 -26.44 3.08
N ASP A 56 15.23 -27.49 2.34
CA ASP A 56 15.75 -28.71 2.94
C ASP A 56 17.17 -28.52 3.50
N ALA A 57 17.98 -27.65 2.87
CA ALA A 57 19.34 -27.34 3.31
C ALA A 57 19.69 -25.88 3.12
N ALA A 58 20.32 -25.28 4.13
CA ALA A 58 20.85 -23.92 4.02
C ALA A 58 21.89 -23.81 2.89
N GLN A 59 21.86 -22.70 2.16
CA GLN A 59 22.74 -22.44 1.02
C GLN A 59 23.77 -21.38 1.37
N ASP A 60 25.03 -21.66 1.14
CA ASP A 60 26.17 -20.78 1.45
C ASP A 60 26.07 -19.40 0.81
N ILE A 61 25.34 -19.27 -0.32
CA ILE A 61 25.15 -18.00 -1.01
C ILE A 61 24.40 -16.96 -0.16
N PHE A 62 23.59 -17.39 0.81
CA PHE A 62 22.86 -16.51 1.73
C PHE A 62 23.60 -16.31 3.07
N GLY A 63 24.76 -16.96 3.24
CA GLY A 63 25.53 -16.94 4.46
C GLY A 63 25.05 -17.91 5.53
N ASP A 64 25.45 -17.67 6.77
CA ASP A 64 25.14 -18.55 7.89
C ASP A 64 23.64 -18.54 8.24
N ALA A 65 23.15 -19.67 8.74
CA ALA A 65 21.77 -19.89 9.12
C ALA A 65 21.69 -20.41 10.59
N PHE A 66 20.59 -20.14 11.27
CA PHE A 66 20.30 -20.67 12.62
C PHE A 66 20.16 -22.20 12.58
N GLU A 67 19.53 -22.71 11.50
CA GLU A 67 19.36 -24.13 11.27
C GLU A 67 19.95 -24.48 9.89
N SER A 68 20.71 -25.57 9.85
CA SER A 68 21.40 -26.01 8.62
C SER A 68 20.49 -26.71 7.60
N GLY A 69 19.30 -27.10 8.01
CA GLY A 69 18.38 -27.80 7.11
C GLY A 69 16.95 -27.93 7.63
N ASN A 70 16.01 -28.22 6.71
CA ASN A 70 14.58 -28.39 6.97
C ASN A 70 13.94 -27.22 7.71
N PHE A 71 14.24 -26.00 7.30
CA PHE A 71 13.67 -24.83 7.91
C PHE A 71 12.48 -24.25 7.11
N THR A 72 11.67 -23.51 7.81
CA THR A 72 10.48 -22.84 7.27
C THR A 72 10.41 -21.41 7.79
N ASP A 73 10.52 -20.45 6.88
CA ASP A 73 10.27 -19.02 7.14
C ASP A 73 8.84 -18.69 6.74
N ARG A 74 8.02 -18.32 7.71
CA ARG A 74 6.61 -18.02 7.47
C ARG A 74 6.24 -16.65 8.00
N THR A 75 5.66 -15.84 7.10
CA THR A 75 5.09 -14.53 7.39
C THR A 75 3.58 -14.60 7.26
N ASP A 76 2.86 -14.21 8.29
CA ASP A 76 1.40 -14.06 8.28
C ASP A 76 1.05 -12.56 8.17
N HIS A 77 -0.02 -12.25 7.44
CA HIS A 77 -0.56 -10.90 7.33
C HIS A 77 -2.09 -10.94 7.36
N GLU A 78 -2.65 -10.31 8.37
CA GLU A 78 -4.08 -10.11 8.51
C GLU A 78 -4.38 -8.61 8.44
N GLU A 79 -5.40 -8.25 7.66
CA GLU A 79 -5.84 -6.87 7.51
C GLU A 79 -7.36 -6.81 7.48
N THR A 80 -7.91 -5.88 8.25
CA THR A 80 -9.34 -5.59 8.22
C THR A 80 -9.54 -4.10 7.95
N TYR A 81 -10.23 -3.78 6.88
CA TYR A 81 -10.59 -2.44 6.46
C TYR A 81 -12.09 -2.22 6.64
N ASN A 82 -12.46 -1.13 7.31
CA ASN A 82 -13.84 -0.66 7.44
C ASN A 82 -13.91 0.80 7.00
N GLU A 83 -14.80 1.13 6.08
CA GLU A 83 -15.08 2.50 5.64
C GLU A 83 -16.56 2.81 5.77
N VAL A 84 -16.86 3.97 6.32
CA VAL A 84 -18.17 4.59 6.21
C VAL A 84 -18.06 5.83 5.34
N ASN A 85 -18.97 5.96 4.37
CA ASN A 85 -19.00 7.11 3.48
C ASN A 85 -20.39 7.71 3.34
N LEU A 86 -20.41 9.02 3.10
CA LEU A 86 -21.61 9.80 2.82
C LEU A 86 -21.45 10.42 1.43
N VAL A 87 -22.36 10.07 0.53
CA VAL A 87 -22.32 10.49 -0.87
C VAL A 87 -23.50 11.40 -1.16
N TYR A 88 -23.22 12.65 -1.46
CA TYR A 88 -24.17 13.61 -2.00
C TYR A 88 -23.96 13.72 -3.51
N SER A 89 -25.03 13.59 -4.28
CA SER A 89 -25.02 13.71 -5.73
C SER A 89 -26.09 14.73 -6.17
N ASP A 90 -25.69 15.66 -7.01
CA ASP A 90 -26.55 16.68 -7.60
C ASP A 90 -26.20 16.90 -9.07
N LYS A 91 -27.21 17.14 -9.91
CA LYS A 91 -27.02 17.28 -11.35
C LYS A 91 -26.10 18.43 -11.75
N LYS A 92 -26.07 19.51 -10.96
CA LYS A 92 -25.28 20.72 -11.24
C LYS A 92 -23.96 20.71 -10.48
N LEU A 93 -24.00 20.30 -9.20
CA LEU A 93 -22.86 20.33 -8.33
C LEU A 93 -21.96 19.08 -8.46
N GLY A 94 -22.47 18.05 -9.15
CA GLY A 94 -21.73 16.78 -9.27
C GLY A 94 -21.89 15.90 -8.04
N GLN A 95 -20.89 15.07 -7.78
CA GLN A 95 -20.87 14.14 -6.67
C GLN A 95 -19.78 14.51 -5.67
N LEU A 96 -20.16 14.63 -4.42
CA LEU A 96 -19.28 14.85 -3.29
C LEU A 96 -19.39 13.66 -2.33
N THR A 97 -18.27 13.11 -1.93
CA THR A 97 -18.19 12.00 -0.97
C THR A 97 -17.32 12.42 0.20
N PHE A 98 -17.80 12.20 1.41
CA PHE A 98 -17.00 12.21 2.63
C PHE A 98 -16.81 10.77 3.09
N GLN A 99 -15.63 10.42 3.55
CA GLN A 99 -15.31 9.09 4.01
C GLN A 99 -14.45 9.11 5.26
N SER A 100 -14.64 8.10 6.10
CA SER A 100 -13.75 7.78 7.20
C SER A 100 -13.53 6.27 7.20
N ASN A 101 -12.31 5.85 7.43
CA ASN A 101 -11.98 4.43 7.50
C ASN A 101 -11.04 4.12 8.65
N ILE A 102 -11.06 2.86 9.05
CA ILE A 102 -10.11 2.25 9.95
C ILE A 102 -9.54 0.99 9.30
N VAL A 103 -8.23 0.86 9.34
CA VAL A 103 -7.48 -0.33 8.98
C VAL A 103 -6.90 -0.90 10.25
N ASN A 104 -7.21 -2.16 10.57
CA ASN A 104 -6.50 -2.92 11.59
C ASN A 104 -5.60 -3.92 10.88
N TYR A 105 -4.36 -4.03 11.30
CA TYR A 105 -3.39 -4.93 10.70
C TYR A 105 -2.63 -5.72 11.75
N ASP A 106 -2.21 -6.92 11.37
CA ASP A 106 -1.32 -7.78 12.10
C ASP A 106 -0.39 -8.47 11.08
N TYR A 107 0.87 -8.04 11.06
CA TYR A 107 1.88 -8.55 10.16
C TYR A 107 3.05 -9.10 10.95
N GLY A 108 3.56 -10.28 10.58
CA GLY A 108 4.82 -10.75 11.15
C GLY A 108 4.99 -12.25 11.19
N TYR A 109 5.80 -12.69 12.15
CA TYR A 109 6.38 -14.02 12.24
C TYR A 109 5.97 -14.72 13.54
N LYS A 110 6.00 -16.05 13.55
CA LYS A 110 5.78 -16.85 14.76
C LYS A 110 7.04 -16.97 15.60
N SER A 111 8.20 -16.96 14.94
CA SER A 111 9.51 -17.03 15.60
C SER A 111 9.85 -15.72 16.31
N VAL A 112 10.52 -15.81 17.41
CA VAL A 112 11.09 -14.68 18.14
C VAL A 112 12.60 -14.79 18.06
N LEU A 113 13.25 -13.77 17.51
CA LEU A 113 14.71 -13.70 17.45
C LEU A 113 15.24 -12.97 18.67
N LEU A 114 16.23 -13.60 19.30
CA LEU A 114 17.04 -12.99 20.35
C LEU A 114 18.39 -12.65 19.70
N LEU A 115 18.74 -11.38 19.68
CA LEU A 115 20.11 -10.98 19.34
C LEU A 115 21.00 -11.25 20.56
N GLU A 116 22.23 -11.69 20.29
CA GLU A 116 23.23 -11.81 21.35
C GLU A 116 23.41 -10.45 22.04
N SER A 117 23.60 -10.54 23.36
CA SER A 117 23.68 -9.37 24.22
C SER A 117 24.76 -8.39 23.78
N ASN A 118 24.47 -7.10 23.84
CA ASN A 118 25.46 -6.05 23.82
C ASN A 118 26.49 -6.23 24.95
N GLU A 119 27.61 -5.54 24.91
CA GLU A 119 28.70 -5.60 25.92
C GLU A 119 28.22 -5.51 27.38
N ASP A 120 27.01 -5.02 27.61
CA ASP A 120 26.35 -4.92 28.93
C ASP A 120 25.52 -6.15 29.34
N GLY A 121 25.45 -7.19 28.53
CA GLY A 121 24.80 -8.47 28.87
C GLY A 121 23.26 -8.45 28.75
N GLU A 122 22.65 -7.42 28.18
CA GLU A 122 21.21 -7.38 27.94
C GLU A 122 20.84 -8.06 26.61
N GLU A 123 19.94 -9.05 26.68
CA GLU A 123 19.38 -9.69 25.48
C GLU A 123 18.49 -8.70 24.73
N GLN A 124 18.86 -8.35 23.50
CA GLN A 124 18.00 -7.52 22.65
C GLN A 124 17.01 -8.40 21.89
N ARG A 125 15.75 -8.29 22.26
CA ARG A 125 14.66 -8.98 21.59
C ARG A 125 14.16 -8.17 20.39
N ILE A 126 14.16 -8.74 19.21
CA ILE A 126 13.54 -8.14 18.04
C ILE A 126 12.04 -8.47 18.07
N PRO A 127 11.14 -7.47 17.94
CA PRO A 127 9.72 -7.72 17.76
C PRO A 127 9.50 -8.63 16.55
N ASN A 128 8.61 -9.59 16.70
CA ASN A 128 8.27 -10.51 15.61
C ASN A 128 6.96 -10.16 14.91
N ARG A 129 6.23 -9.13 15.39
CA ARG A 129 4.97 -8.68 14.80
C ARG A 129 4.85 -7.16 14.83
N LEU A 130 4.22 -6.64 13.77
CA LEU A 130 3.70 -5.28 13.71
C LEU A 130 2.18 -5.38 13.79
N ILE A 131 1.60 -4.91 14.89
CA ILE A 131 0.16 -4.95 15.14
C ILE A 131 -0.30 -3.55 15.45
N GLY A 132 -1.34 -3.10 14.77
CA GLY A 132 -1.84 -1.76 15.00
C GLY A 132 -3.06 -1.39 14.18
N ASP A 133 -3.34 -0.09 14.19
CA ASP A 133 -4.43 0.49 13.45
C ASP A 133 -4.04 1.80 12.79
N ILE A 134 -4.81 2.17 11.75
CA ILE A 134 -4.71 3.44 11.04
C ILE A 134 -6.13 3.97 10.86
N ILE A 135 -6.37 5.19 11.28
CA ILE A 135 -7.63 5.89 11.08
C ILE A 135 -7.41 7.01 10.08
N ALA A 136 -8.21 7.02 9.03
CA ALA A 136 -8.13 8.05 8.00
C ALA A 136 -9.49 8.72 7.74
N VAL A 137 -9.42 9.96 7.30
CA VAL A 137 -10.55 10.72 6.79
C VAL A 137 -10.25 11.25 5.40
N GLY A 138 -11.27 11.40 4.59
CA GLY A 138 -11.07 11.85 3.22
C GLY A 138 -12.33 12.34 2.55
N GLY A 139 -12.14 12.81 1.31
CA GLY A 139 -13.23 13.27 0.45
C GLY A 139 -12.92 13.04 -1.00
N ARG A 140 -13.99 12.79 -1.77
CA ARG A 140 -13.93 12.69 -3.23
C ARG A 140 -14.89 13.65 -3.86
N TYR A 141 -14.46 14.27 -4.92
CA TYR A 141 -15.30 15.14 -5.75
C TYR A 141 -15.26 14.70 -7.20
N LYS A 142 -16.41 14.69 -7.87
CA LYS A 142 -16.53 14.40 -9.28
C LYS A 142 -17.61 15.27 -9.91
N ASN A 143 -17.28 15.98 -10.97
CA ASN A 143 -18.26 16.77 -11.73
C ASN A 143 -17.90 16.78 -13.22
N LYS A 144 -18.91 17.00 -14.06
CA LYS A 144 -18.77 17.29 -15.50
C LYS A 144 -19.60 18.53 -15.82
N ILE A 145 -18.92 19.57 -16.33
CA ILE A 145 -19.52 20.86 -16.68
C ILE A 145 -19.25 21.10 -18.19
N GLY A 146 -20.24 20.84 -19.02
CA GLY A 146 -20.03 20.85 -20.47
C GLY A 146 -19.01 19.77 -20.88
N ASP A 147 -17.98 20.21 -21.59
CA ASP A 147 -16.88 19.34 -22.05
C ASP A 147 -15.75 19.21 -21.03
N PHE A 148 -15.86 19.86 -19.88
CA PHE A 148 -14.89 19.86 -18.83
C PHE A 148 -15.26 18.86 -17.72
N ASN A 149 -14.35 17.97 -17.35
CA ASN A 149 -14.55 17.04 -16.26
C ASN A 149 -13.45 17.21 -15.19
N ILE A 150 -13.87 17.14 -13.92
CA ILE A 150 -12.99 17.27 -12.75
C ILE A 150 -13.24 16.08 -11.84
N LYS A 151 -12.14 15.52 -11.32
CA LYS A 151 -12.15 14.52 -10.24
C LYS A 151 -11.08 14.90 -9.22
N GLY A 152 -11.42 14.76 -7.95
CA GLY A 152 -10.48 14.94 -6.86
C GLY A 152 -10.72 13.84 -5.82
N ASP A 153 -9.65 13.35 -5.24
CA ASP A 153 -9.65 12.44 -4.10
C ASP A 153 -8.58 12.91 -3.13
N ALA A 154 -8.93 13.03 -1.86
CA ALA A 154 -7.97 13.38 -0.82
C ALA A 154 -8.28 12.58 0.44
N GLN A 155 -7.26 11.97 1.01
CA GLN A 155 -7.33 11.22 2.26
C GLN A 155 -6.09 11.50 3.09
N VAL A 156 -6.26 11.57 4.41
CA VAL A 156 -5.18 11.75 5.37
C VAL A 156 -5.39 10.83 6.56
N ASN A 157 -4.31 10.20 7.02
CA ASN A 157 -4.29 9.46 8.26
C ASN A 157 -4.28 10.46 9.42
N ILE A 158 -5.25 10.33 10.32
CA ILE A 158 -5.43 11.28 11.43
C ILE A 158 -5.07 10.67 12.79
N SER A 159 -4.93 9.35 12.86
CA SER A 159 -4.56 8.62 14.07
C SER A 159 -4.06 7.21 13.69
N GLY A 160 -3.36 6.57 14.61
CA GLY A 160 -2.82 5.22 14.49
C GLY A 160 -1.31 5.21 14.33
N ASP A 161 -0.76 4.09 13.87
CA ASP A 161 0.67 3.84 13.90
C ASP A 161 1.43 4.44 12.71
N PHE A 162 0.74 4.72 11.61
CA PHE A 162 1.35 5.27 10.40
C PHE A 162 0.69 6.56 9.96
N ASP A 163 1.48 7.61 9.90
CA ASP A 163 1.11 8.83 9.21
C ASP A 163 1.02 8.61 7.71
N GLY A 164 0.32 9.50 7.03
CA GLY A 164 0.28 9.46 5.57
C GLY A 164 -0.88 10.24 4.98
N TYR A 165 -0.79 10.46 3.68
CA TYR A 165 -1.86 11.06 2.90
C TYR A 165 -1.83 10.56 1.47
N ASN A 166 -2.97 10.67 0.80
CA ASN A 166 -3.07 10.49 -0.66
C ASN A 166 -3.96 11.60 -1.22
N ILE A 167 -3.45 12.31 -2.21
CA ILE A 167 -4.18 13.38 -2.91
C ILE A 167 -4.04 13.11 -4.41
N THR A 168 -5.18 13.02 -5.10
CA THR A 168 -5.22 12.89 -6.56
C THR A 168 -6.20 13.91 -7.12
N GLY A 169 -5.75 14.69 -8.09
CA GLY A 169 -6.58 15.63 -8.85
C GLY A 169 -6.49 15.35 -10.33
N THR A 170 -7.61 15.29 -11.01
CA THR A 170 -7.70 15.09 -12.47
C THR A 170 -8.62 16.14 -13.08
N ALA A 171 -8.14 16.80 -14.12
CA ALA A 171 -8.92 17.71 -14.94
C ALA A 171 -8.84 17.26 -16.41
N GLY A 172 -10.00 17.05 -17.02
CA GLY A 172 -10.12 16.61 -18.40
C GLY A 172 -10.96 17.60 -19.23
N TYR A 173 -10.65 17.69 -20.51
CA TYR A 173 -11.40 18.48 -21.47
C TYR A 173 -11.62 17.70 -22.77
N ASP A 174 -12.89 17.55 -23.14
CA ASP A 174 -13.30 16.92 -24.41
C ASP A 174 -13.15 17.93 -25.56
N ILE A 175 -12.14 17.78 -26.40
CA ILE A 175 -11.92 18.62 -27.57
C ILE A 175 -12.72 18.04 -28.77
N PRO A 176 -13.76 18.73 -29.26
CA PRO A 176 -14.60 18.20 -30.33
C PRO A 176 -13.77 17.75 -31.54
N LYS A 177 -14.02 16.54 -32.03
CA LYS A 177 -13.36 15.89 -33.19
C LYS A 177 -11.88 15.54 -33.01
N VAL A 178 -11.27 15.89 -31.90
CA VAL A 178 -9.86 15.56 -31.60
C VAL A 178 -9.78 14.43 -30.59
N GLY A 179 -10.42 14.57 -29.45
CA GLY A 179 -10.37 13.61 -28.34
C GLY A 179 -10.35 14.28 -26.97
N GLU A 180 -10.02 13.54 -25.94
CA GLU A 180 -9.94 14.02 -24.56
C GLU A 180 -8.47 14.34 -24.19
N VAL A 181 -8.25 15.50 -23.61
CA VAL A 181 -6.99 15.87 -22.96
C VAL A 181 -7.21 15.83 -21.45
N THR A 182 -6.33 15.14 -20.74
CA THR A 182 -6.42 15.00 -19.28
C THR A 182 -5.10 15.39 -18.64
N ALA A 183 -5.18 16.17 -17.56
CA ALA A 183 -4.05 16.42 -16.65
C ALA A 183 -4.34 15.78 -15.29
N THR A 184 -3.39 15.06 -14.73
CA THR A 184 -3.52 14.41 -13.42
C THR A 184 -2.31 14.77 -12.56
N ILE A 185 -2.59 15.15 -11.31
CA ILE A 185 -1.61 15.26 -10.26
C ILE A 185 -1.89 14.17 -9.22
N ASN A 186 -0.85 13.52 -8.74
CA ASN A 186 -0.92 12.62 -7.58
C ASN A 186 0.21 12.96 -6.62
N SER A 187 -0.12 13.09 -5.34
CA SER A 187 0.84 13.27 -4.27
C SER A 187 0.44 12.33 -3.14
N ASN A 188 1.36 11.47 -2.73
CA ASN A 188 1.12 10.58 -1.60
C ASN A 188 2.35 10.46 -0.70
N SER A 189 2.08 10.22 0.58
CA SER A 189 3.04 9.89 1.62
C SER A 189 2.54 8.64 2.31
N ARG A 190 3.33 7.59 2.35
CA ARG A 190 2.94 6.32 2.97
C ARG A 190 4.11 5.63 3.63
N ALA A 191 3.86 4.87 4.67
CA ALA A 191 4.86 3.99 5.26
C ALA A 191 5.44 3.03 4.21
N ALA A 192 6.70 2.64 4.40
CA ALA A 192 7.32 1.59 3.61
C ALA A 192 6.53 0.27 3.75
N ASN A 193 6.71 -0.65 2.81
CA ASN A 193 6.06 -1.96 2.88
C ASN A 193 6.48 -2.69 4.16
N PHE A 194 5.59 -3.49 4.74
CA PHE A 194 5.84 -4.22 6.00
C PHE A 194 7.12 -5.05 5.99
N ASN A 195 7.47 -5.68 4.87
CA ASN A 195 8.71 -6.45 4.74
C ASN A 195 9.99 -5.61 4.82
N HIS A 196 9.92 -4.30 4.57
CA HIS A 196 11.01 -3.37 4.82
C HIS A 196 11.07 -2.95 6.29
N LEU A 197 9.92 -2.91 6.95
CA LEU A 197 9.81 -2.52 8.35
C LEU A 197 10.18 -3.66 9.30
N LEU A 198 9.77 -4.88 8.96
CA LEU A 198 10.03 -6.08 9.75
C LEU A 198 10.24 -7.27 8.81
N PHE A 199 11.37 -7.95 8.96
CA PHE A 199 11.66 -9.19 8.25
C PHE A 199 12.42 -10.14 9.15
N GLN A 200 12.06 -11.43 9.10
CA GLN A 200 12.76 -12.49 9.79
C GLN A 200 12.94 -13.69 8.86
N SER A 201 14.12 -14.29 8.94
CA SER A 201 14.51 -15.47 8.18
C SER A 201 15.38 -16.37 9.05
N ASN A 202 15.46 -17.64 8.68
CA ASN A 202 16.44 -18.55 9.23
C ASN A 202 17.89 -18.14 8.91
N TYR A 203 18.12 -17.36 7.85
CA TYR A 203 19.44 -16.84 7.54
C TYR A 203 19.81 -15.63 8.40
N LEU A 204 20.96 -15.68 9.09
CA LEU A 204 21.37 -14.71 10.10
C LEU A 204 21.36 -13.25 9.60
N ASN A 205 21.75 -13.04 8.35
CA ASN A 205 21.89 -11.70 7.77
C ASN A 205 20.57 -11.10 7.24
N TYR A 206 19.46 -11.85 7.29
CA TYR A 206 18.17 -11.43 6.74
C TYR A 206 17.13 -11.23 7.86
N ASN A 207 17.52 -10.47 8.89
CA ASN A 207 16.68 -10.20 10.04
C ASN A 207 16.76 -8.73 10.41
N TRP A 208 15.63 -8.00 10.37
CA TRP A 208 15.60 -6.59 10.71
C TRP A 208 14.26 -6.14 11.28
N HIS A 209 14.32 -5.07 12.08
CA HIS A 209 13.19 -4.32 12.56
C HIS A 209 13.49 -2.83 12.40
N ASN A 210 12.98 -2.23 11.34
CA ASN A 210 13.25 -0.85 10.92
C ASN A 210 12.07 0.09 11.16
N ALA A 211 10.94 -0.40 11.65
CA ALA A 211 9.72 0.40 11.83
C ALA A 211 9.95 1.74 12.56
N PRO A 212 10.81 1.83 13.61
CA PRO A 212 11.04 3.09 14.31
C PRO A 212 11.92 4.10 13.53
N SER A 213 12.60 3.64 12.48
CA SER A 213 13.67 4.40 11.81
C SER A 213 13.31 4.84 10.39
N TYR A 214 12.21 4.35 9.85
CA TYR A 214 11.80 4.63 8.48
C TYR A 214 10.93 5.87 8.38
N ASN A 215 11.28 6.74 7.43
CA ASN A 215 10.40 7.80 6.96
C ASN A 215 9.37 7.25 5.99
N ASN A 216 8.31 8.01 5.77
CA ASN A 216 7.35 7.71 4.72
C ASN A 216 7.98 7.89 3.34
N VAL A 217 7.67 6.97 2.43
CA VAL A 217 7.96 7.13 1.02
C VAL A 217 7.01 8.17 0.43
N ASN A 218 7.58 9.27 -0.08
CA ASN A 218 6.84 10.37 -0.67
C ASN A 218 6.91 10.29 -2.19
N THR A 219 5.76 10.22 -2.85
CA THR A 219 5.68 10.13 -4.32
C THR A 219 4.83 11.27 -4.87
N ASN A 220 5.39 12.01 -5.84
CA ASN A 220 4.68 13.07 -6.55
C ASN A 220 4.72 12.76 -8.04
N THR A 221 3.55 12.74 -8.68
CA THR A 221 3.42 12.47 -10.11
C THR A 221 2.57 13.55 -10.78
N LEU A 222 3.05 14.05 -11.91
CA LEU A 222 2.30 14.88 -12.83
C LEU A 222 2.21 14.15 -14.16
N SER A 223 1.00 13.98 -14.70
CA SER A 223 0.79 13.37 -16.01
C SER A 223 -0.15 14.17 -16.89
N PHE A 224 0.08 14.05 -18.19
CA PHE A 224 -0.77 14.59 -19.25
C PHE A 224 -1.05 13.48 -20.25
N ASP A 225 -2.33 13.31 -20.58
CA ASP A 225 -2.81 12.29 -21.49
C ASP A 225 -3.64 12.93 -22.61
N LEU A 226 -3.41 12.50 -23.83
CA LEU A 226 -4.26 12.75 -24.98
C LEU A 226 -4.82 11.41 -25.46
N LYS A 227 -6.14 11.28 -25.48
CA LYS A 227 -6.84 10.11 -25.96
C LYS A 227 -7.70 10.50 -27.16
N SER A 228 -7.38 9.96 -28.32
CA SER A 228 -8.09 10.25 -29.58
C SER A 228 -8.40 8.99 -30.36
N ASP A 229 -9.66 8.83 -30.76
CA ASP A 229 -10.08 7.69 -31.60
C ASP A 229 -9.61 7.81 -33.06
N LYS A 230 -9.19 9.00 -33.50
CA LYS A 230 -8.86 9.27 -34.92
C LYS A 230 -7.39 9.52 -35.19
N TRP A 231 -6.63 9.99 -34.21
CA TRP A 231 -5.28 10.46 -34.41
C TRP A 231 -4.26 9.63 -33.70
N ILE A 232 -3.99 9.95 -32.45
CA ILE A 232 -2.96 9.31 -31.65
C ILE A 232 -3.36 9.32 -30.14
N ASN A 233 -3.01 8.29 -29.43
CA ASN A 233 -3.00 8.30 -27.99
C ASN A 233 -1.58 8.57 -27.52
N ALA A 234 -1.40 9.57 -26.68
CA ALA A 234 -0.11 9.97 -26.15
C ALA A 234 -0.22 10.22 -24.65
N SER A 235 0.80 9.84 -23.89
CA SER A 235 0.91 10.09 -22.48
C SER A 235 2.34 10.53 -22.15
N VAL A 236 2.46 11.50 -21.24
CA VAL A 236 3.72 11.90 -20.64
C VAL A 236 3.52 12.06 -19.14
N SER A 237 4.46 11.54 -18.36
CA SER A 237 4.44 11.68 -16.90
C SER A 237 5.84 11.96 -16.35
N ALA A 238 5.86 12.70 -15.25
CA ALA A 238 7.05 12.91 -14.43
C ALA A 238 6.73 12.51 -13.00
N THR A 239 7.60 11.70 -12.40
CA THR A 239 7.44 11.21 -11.01
C THR A 239 8.72 11.49 -10.24
N THR A 240 8.56 12.03 -9.04
CA THR A 240 9.62 12.08 -8.03
C THR A 240 9.26 11.16 -6.88
N ILE A 241 10.26 10.48 -6.34
CA ILE A 241 10.10 9.60 -5.18
C ILE A 241 11.21 9.98 -4.20
N ASP A 242 10.82 10.38 -3.00
CA ASP A 242 11.72 10.70 -1.90
C ASP A 242 11.60 9.62 -0.83
N ASP A 243 12.69 9.36 -0.10
CA ASP A 243 12.75 8.33 0.96
C ASP A 243 12.39 6.92 0.45
N TYR A 244 12.83 6.58 -0.77
CA TYR A 244 12.57 5.27 -1.36
C TYR A 244 13.37 4.19 -0.65
N ALA A 245 12.67 3.21 -0.06
CA ALA A 245 13.28 2.08 0.61
C ALA A 245 13.79 1.04 -0.41
N TYR A 246 15.06 0.68 -0.34
CA TYR A 246 15.66 -0.34 -1.20
C TYR A 246 16.73 -1.16 -0.46
N PHE A 247 17.01 -2.34 -0.98
CA PHE A 247 18.10 -3.19 -0.48
C PHE A 247 19.40 -2.82 -1.17
N ALA A 248 20.46 -2.61 -0.40
CA ALA A 248 21.80 -2.33 -0.92
C ALA A 248 22.85 -3.26 -0.29
N LEU A 249 23.88 -3.58 -1.04
CA LEU A 249 25.05 -4.25 -0.47
C LEU A 249 25.84 -3.24 0.35
N SER A 250 26.18 -3.61 1.59
CA SER A 250 27.10 -2.81 2.40
C SER A 250 28.49 -2.83 1.75
N THR A 251 29.15 -1.68 1.69
CA THR A 251 30.54 -1.57 1.21
C THR A 251 31.57 -2.10 2.19
N ALA A 252 31.17 -2.48 3.39
CA ALA A 252 31.98 -3.16 4.39
C ALA A 252 31.65 -4.67 4.30
N ASP A 253 32.45 -5.34 3.56
CA ASP A 253 32.78 -6.78 3.53
C ASP A 253 31.80 -7.78 4.19
N THR A 254 30.53 -7.62 4.11
CA THR A 254 29.51 -8.67 4.37
C THR A 254 28.09 -8.10 4.25
N LEU A 255 27.31 -8.70 3.37
CA LEU A 255 25.84 -8.88 3.38
C LEU A 255 24.97 -7.73 3.91
N VAL A 256 23.99 -7.44 3.12
CA VAL A 256 22.88 -6.51 3.30
C VAL A 256 22.47 -6.29 4.76
N ASN A 257 23.05 -5.30 5.40
CA ASN A 257 22.66 -4.90 6.75
C ASN A 257 22.13 -3.46 6.85
N SER A 258 21.97 -2.77 5.73
CA SER A 258 21.46 -1.41 5.79
C SER A 258 20.46 -1.14 4.67
N PHE A 259 19.29 -0.69 5.10
CA PHE A 259 18.41 0.07 4.23
C PHE A 259 18.89 1.53 4.26
N GLN A 260 19.03 2.13 3.10
CA GLN A 260 19.17 3.57 2.99
C GLN A 260 17.80 4.13 2.59
N SER A 261 17.29 5.04 3.38
CA SER A 261 16.11 5.86 3.05
C SER A 261 16.54 7.10 2.29
#